data_e94bc3001d30071b73e18cbc51156688
#
_entry.id   e94bc3001d30071b73e18cbc51156688
#
_cell.length_a   1.000
_cell.length_b   1.000
_cell.length_c   1.000
_cell.angle_alpha   90.00
_cell.angle_beta   90.00
_cell.angle_gamma   90.00
#
_symmetry.space_group_name_H-M   'P 1'
#
loop_
_entity.id
_entity.type
_entity.pdbx_description
1 polymer ?
#
loop_
_entity_poly.entity_id
_entity_poly.type
_entity_poly.pdbx_seq_one_letter_code
_entity_poly.pdbx_strand_id
1 'polypeptide(L)'
;MEKIKYRALVTGASRGIGYAIAERLLQDGLEVIVTGTRNNGSYPDGSSYYQVDFLDKDSINQFISYIKKQQISILVNNAGINKIGEFSTIDIDDFDRILKVNLRAPFQICQAVIPYMEKIKWGRIVNITSLFGAVSKEYRAAYSSSKFGLDGMTVSSVSYTHLTLPTSYA
;
A
#
# COMPACT_ATOMS: atom_id res chain seq x y z
N MET A 1 25.73 -18.60 -7.48
CA MET A 1 24.35 -18.07 -7.54
C MET A 1 24.29 -16.89 -6.58
N GLU A 2 24.10 -15.66 -7.08
CA GLU A 2 23.86 -14.52 -6.21
C GLU A 2 22.61 -14.78 -5.37
N LYS A 3 22.70 -14.59 -4.06
CA LYS A 3 21.56 -14.67 -3.16
C LYS A 3 20.60 -13.55 -3.54
N ILE A 4 19.37 -13.89 -3.97
CA ILE A 4 18.32 -12.90 -4.21
C ILE A 4 18.08 -12.14 -2.89
N LYS A 5 18.38 -10.86 -2.89
CA LYS A 5 18.16 -9.98 -1.75
C LYS A 5 16.74 -9.44 -1.84
N TYR A 6 15.87 -9.88 -0.96
CA TYR A 6 14.48 -9.44 -0.95
C TYR A 6 14.38 -8.01 -0.40
N ARG A 7 13.67 -7.15 -1.12
CA ARG A 7 13.42 -5.78 -0.72
C ARG A 7 11.92 -5.53 -0.55
N ALA A 8 11.56 -4.96 0.58
CA ALA A 8 10.18 -4.64 0.92
C ALA A 8 9.90 -3.14 0.74
N LEU A 9 8.69 -2.82 0.30
CA LEU A 9 8.11 -1.49 0.31
C LEU A 9 6.89 -1.50 1.23
N VAL A 10 6.87 -0.61 2.24
CA VAL A 10 5.73 -0.43 3.14
C VAL A 10 5.22 1.00 3.02
N THR A 11 4.01 1.19 2.51
CA THR A 11 3.44 2.52 2.38
C THR A 11 2.79 3.00 3.68
N GLY A 12 2.94 4.32 3.99
CA GLY A 12 2.34 4.90 5.19
C GLY A 12 2.92 4.35 6.49
N ALA A 13 4.24 4.15 6.54
CA ALA A 13 4.94 3.51 7.66
C ALA A 13 5.54 4.51 8.67
N SER A 14 5.08 5.75 8.70
CA SER A 14 5.55 6.75 9.68
C SER A 14 4.99 6.53 11.10
N ARG A 15 4.01 5.64 11.27
CA ARG A 15 3.36 5.31 12.55
C ARG A 15 2.49 4.05 12.45
N GLY A 16 2.03 3.56 13.59
CA GLY A 16 0.98 2.54 13.68
C GLY A 16 1.34 1.22 13.01
N ILE A 17 0.39 0.61 12.31
CA ILE A 17 0.53 -0.73 11.71
C ILE A 17 1.68 -0.76 10.69
N GLY A 18 1.77 0.23 9.80
CA GLY A 18 2.84 0.27 8.81
C GLY A 18 4.23 0.37 9.42
N TYR A 19 4.38 1.15 10.49
CA TYR A 19 5.64 1.25 11.24
C TYR A 19 6.04 -0.11 11.84
N ALA A 20 5.11 -0.77 12.54
CA ALA A 20 5.38 -2.08 13.17
C ALA A 20 5.70 -3.17 12.12
N ILE A 21 5.02 -3.15 10.97
CA ILE A 21 5.32 -4.07 9.87
C ILE A 21 6.74 -3.81 9.33
N ALA A 22 7.10 -2.56 9.08
CA ALA A 22 8.42 -2.20 8.56
C ALA A 22 9.53 -2.58 9.55
N GLU A 23 9.34 -2.30 10.85
CA GLU A 23 10.26 -2.70 11.90
C GLU A 23 10.46 -4.22 11.96
N ARG A 24 9.37 -4.99 11.87
CA ARG A 24 9.45 -6.45 11.86
C ARG A 24 10.20 -6.98 10.63
N LEU A 25 9.96 -6.43 9.45
CA LEU A 25 10.67 -6.84 8.23
C LEU A 25 12.17 -6.54 8.30
N LEU A 26 12.57 -5.43 8.93
CA LEU A 26 13.98 -5.11 9.21
C LEU A 26 14.61 -6.14 10.16
N GLN A 27 13.91 -6.51 11.24
CA GLN A 27 14.36 -7.54 12.18
C GLN A 27 14.53 -8.91 11.50
N ASP A 28 13.70 -9.21 10.51
CA ASP A 28 13.83 -10.42 9.68
C ASP A 28 14.95 -10.31 8.62
N GLY A 29 15.73 -9.22 8.61
CA GLY A 29 16.90 -9.02 7.77
C GLY A 29 16.63 -8.55 6.34
N LEU A 30 15.42 -8.02 6.06
CA LEU A 30 15.09 -7.47 4.76
C LEU A 30 15.59 -6.02 4.61
N GLU A 31 15.85 -5.61 3.36
CA GLU A 31 15.94 -4.19 3.02
C GLU A 31 14.52 -3.60 2.93
N VAL A 32 14.26 -2.51 3.65
CA VAL A 32 12.91 -1.94 3.74
C VAL A 32 12.92 -0.48 3.28
N ILE A 33 12.05 -0.17 2.32
CA ILE A 33 11.69 1.20 1.94
C ILE A 33 10.35 1.52 2.58
N VAL A 34 10.24 2.67 3.22
CA VAL A 34 9.02 3.16 3.85
C VAL A 34 8.60 4.49 3.27
N THR A 35 7.29 4.78 3.30
CA THR A 35 6.80 6.08 2.85
C THR A 35 5.97 6.80 3.90
N GLY A 36 5.95 8.11 3.79
CA GLY A 36 5.09 9.03 4.52
C GLY A 36 4.94 10.35 3.80
N THR A 37 4.10 11.24 4.31
CA THR A 37 3.80 12.53 3.69
C THR A 37 4.68 13.69 4.18
N ARG A 38 5.44 13.51 5.27
CA ARG A 38 6.23 14.57 5.92
C ARG A 38 7.72 14.37 5.70
N ASN A 39 8.47 15.46 5.42
CA ASN A 39 9.93 15.40 5.28
C ASN A 39 10.66 14.85 6.54
N ASN A 40 10.15 15.16 7.72
CA ASN A 40 10.75 14.78 9.00
C ASN A 40 9.85 13.74 9.72
N GLY A 41 9.32 12.76 8.97
CA GLY A 41 8.50 11.69 9.55
C GLY A 41 9.35 10.76 10.43
N SER A 42 8.76 10.25 11.51
CA SER A 42 9.32 9.10 12.22
C SER A 42 9.21 7.87 11.33
N TYR A 43 10.24 7.05 11.28
CA TYR A 43 10.25 5.76 10.56
C TYR A 43 11.25 4.81 11.23
N PRO A 44 11.12 3.49 11.08
CA PRO A 44 12.01 2.53 11.72
C PRO A 44 13.47 2.72 11.34
N ASP A 45 14.37 2.70 12.32
CA ASP A 45 15.80 2.78 12.09
C ASP A 45 16.28 1.65 11.20
N GLY A 46 17.14 1.97 10.24
CA GLY A 46 17.62 1.02 9.24
C GLY A 46 16.76 0.91 7.97
N SER A 47 15.58 1.56 7.93
CA SER A 47 14.80 1.68 6.70
C SER A 47 15.24 2.87 5.85
N SER A 48 14.95 2.81 4.54
CA SER A 48 15.07 3.94 3.62
C SER A 48 13.73 4.67 3.54
N TYR A 49 13.71 5.97 3.81
CA TYR A 49 12.48 6.76 3.75
C TYR A 49 12.32 7.47 2.40
N TYR A 50 11.11 7.43 1.86
CA TYR A 50 10.72 8.21 0.69
C TYR A 50 9.45 9.01 1.01
N GLN A 51 9.55 10.35 0.88
CA GLN A 51 8.39 11.22 1.04
C GLN A 51 7.49 11.14 -0.21
N VAL A 52 6.21 10.86 -0.02
CA VAL A 52 5.22 10.89 -1.09
C VAL A 52 3.84 11.30 -0.58
N ASP A 53 3.20 12.21 -1.30
CA ASP A 53 1.78 12.51 -1.15
C ASP A 53 1.00 11.85 -2.30
N PHE A 54 0.18 10.85 -2.00
CA PHE A 54 -0.64 10.15 -2.99
C PHE A 54 -1.81 10.99 -3.53
N LEU A 55 -2.07 12.16 -2.97
CA LEU A 55 -3.03 13.12 -3.51
C LEU A 55 -2.42 14.00 -4.60
N ASP A 56 -1.10 14.21 -4.55
CA ASP A 56 -0.37 14.99 -5.53
C ASP A 56 0.08 14.14 -6.71
N LYS A 57 -0.29 14.55 -7.93
CA LYS A 57 -0.03 13.81 -9.16
C LYS A 57 1.45 13.70 -9.50
N ASP A 58 2.20 14.76 -9.26
CA ASP A 58 3.63 14.77 -9.60
C ASP A 58 4.43 13.99 -8.57
N SER A 59 4.06 14.10 -7.29
CA SER A 59 4.65 13.32 -6.20
C SER A 59 4.49 11.81 -6.45
N ILE A 60 3.29 11.34 -6.79
CA ILE A 60 3.08 9.90 -7.06
C ILE A 60 3.81 9.45 -8.33
N ASN A 61 3.86 10.26 -9.39
CA ASN A 61 4.56 9.91 -10.63
C ASN A 61 6.07 9.78 -10.39
N GLN A 62 6.66 10.68 -9.62
CA GLN A 62 8.07 10.60 -9.21
C GLN A 62 8.33 9.34 -8.38
N PHE A 63 7.45 9.06 -7.42
CA PHE A 63 7.54 7.86 -6.59
C PHE A 63 7.44 6.58 -7.43
N ILE A 64 6.49 6.48 -8.35
CA ILE A 64 6.36 5.33 -9.26
C ILE A 64 7.63 5.14 -10.09
N SER A 65 8.21 6.23 -10.61
CA SER A 65 9.46 6.19 -11.37
C SER A 65 10.64 5.71 -10.51
N TYR A 66 10.66 6.09 -9.24
CA TYR A 66 11.67 5.65 -8.28
C TYR A 66 11.54 4.16 -7.97
N ILE A 67 10.34 3.67 -7.59
CA ILE A 67 10.16 2.27 -7.15
C ILE A 67 10.36 1.25 -8.28
N LYS A 68 10.10 1.62 -9.54
CA LYS A 68 10.41 0.77 -10.69
C LYS A 68 11.89 0.36 -10.77
N LYS A 69 12.79 1.16 -10.20
CA LYS A 69 14.24 0.91 -10.19
C LYS A 69 14.70 0.17 -8.92
N GLN A 70 13.83 0.00 -7.92
CA GLN A 70 14.20 -0.49 -6.59
C GLN A 70 14.15 -2.01 -6.43
N GLN A 71 13.73 -2.76 -7.44
CA GLN A 71 13.65 -4.23 -7.37
C GLN A 71 12.81 -4.74 -6.19
N ILE A 72 11.63 -4.14 -6.02
CA ILE A 72 10.71 -4.49 -4.93
C ILE A 72 10.14 -5.88 -5.16
N SER A 73 10.34 -6.77 -4.19
CA SER A 73 9.82 -8.14 -4.19
C SER A 73 8.72 -8.38 -3.15
N ILE A 74 8.61 -7.48 -2.16
CA ILE A 74 7.55 -7.49 -1.16
C ILE A 74 6.91 -6.11 -1.14
N LEU A 75 5.58 -6.03 -1.26
CA LEU A 75 4.81 -4.80 -1.19
C LEU A 75 3.77 -4.89 -0.09
N VAL A 76 3.75 -3.90 0.81
CA VAL A 76 2.68 -3.72 1.80
C VAL A 76 2.00 -2.37 1.53
N ASN A 77 0.81 -2.41 0.94
CA ASN A 77 -0.06 -1.26 0.78
C ASN A 77 -0.81 -1.02 2.09
N ASN A 78 -0.26 -0.15 2.93
CA ASN A 78 -0.81 0.20 4.23
C ASN A 78 -1.31 1.65 4.31
N ALA A 79 -0.78 2.56 3.51
CA ALA A 79 -1.23 3.95 3.51
C ALA A 79 -2.74 4.05 3.30
N GLY A 80 -3.38 4.88 4.11
CA GLY A 80 -4.82 5.09 4.00
C GLY A 80 -5.29 6.31 4.79
N ILE A 81 -6.35 6.91 4.30
CA ILE A 81 -7.07 8.01 4.95
C ILE A 81 -8.54 7.64 5.10
N ASN A 82 -9.20 8.33 6.01
CA ASN A 82 -10.62 8.13 6.30
C ASN A 82 -11.28 9.48 6.59
N LYS A 83 -12.55 9.59 6.24
CA LYS A 83 -13.45 10.67 6.64
C LYS A 83 -14.76 10.05 7.10
N ILE A 84 -15.25 10.50 8.24
CA ILE A 84 -16.57 10.12 8.77
C ILE A 84 -17.54 11.18 8.35
N GLY A 85 -18.67 10.79 7.78
CA GLY A 85 -19.71 11.72 7.34
C GLY A 85 -20.96 10.98 6.88
N GLU A 86 -22.10 11.66 6.95
CA GLU A 86 -23.36 11.14 6.42
C GLU A 86 -23.27 10.95 4.91
N PHE A 87 -23.94 9.93 4.40
CA PHE A 87 -23.93 9.62 2.97
C PHE A 87 -24.45 10.78 2.11
N SER A 88 -25.46 11.50 2.62
CA SER A 88 -26.11 12.62 1.92
C SER A 88 -25.30 13.91 1.92
N THR A 89 -24.30 14.05 2.80
CA THR A 89 -23.61 15.32 3.03
C THR A 89 -22.08 15.22 2.94
N ILE A 90 -21.53 14.02 2.74
CA ILE A 90 -20.09 13.87 2.56
C ILE A 90 -19.65 14.60 1.29
N ASP A 91 -18.62 15.42 1.41
CA ASP A 91 -18.06 16.16 0.27
C ASP A 91 -17.50 15.20 -0.76
N ILE A 92 -17.81 15.45 -2.03
CA ILE A 92 -17.30 14.63 -3.14
C ILE A 92 -15.76 14.68 -3.23
N ASP A 93 -15.16 15.81 -2.87
CA ASP A 93 -13.69 15.94 -2.81
C ASP A 93 -13.10 15.03 -1.73
N ASP A 94 -13.75 14.86 -0.57
CA ASP A 94 -13.33 13.92 0.46
C ASP A 94 -13.48 12.47 -0.03
N PHE A 95 -14.54 12.14 -0.76
CA PHE A 95 -14.73 10.84 -1.39
C PHE A 95 -13.61 10.55 -2.38
N ASP A 96 -13.33 11.47 -3.29
CA ASP A 96 -12.27 11.34 -4.30
C ASP A 96 -10.88 11.19 -3.67
N ARG A 97 -10.58 11.97 -2.63
CA ARG A 97 -9.32 11.88 -1.88
C ARG A 97 -9.13 10.50 -1.26
N ILE A 98 -10.19 9.95 -0.65
CA ILE A 98 -10.15 8.62 -0.05
C ILE A 98 -9.89 7.56 -1.13
N LEU A 99 -10.58 7.60 -2.26
CA LEU A 99 -10.34 6.67 -3.36
C LEU A 99 -8.94 6.82 -3.95
N LYS A 100 -8.43 8.04 -4.10
CA LYS A 100 -7.06 8.28 -4.60
C LYS A 100 -6.02 7.61 -3.73
N VAL A 101 -6.11 7.79 -2.40
CA VAL A 101 -5.11 7.25 -1.46
C VAL A 101 -5.30 5.76 -1.22
N ASN A 102 -6.54 5.32 -0.96
CA ASN A 102 -6.79 3.97 -0.46
C ASN A 102 -6.90 2.90 -1.56
N LEU A 103 -7.16 3.31 -2.81
CA LEU A 103 -7.41 2.37 -3.92
C LEU A 103 -6.53 2.66 -5.14
N ARG A 104 -6.55 3.89 -5.67
CA ARG A 104 -5.82 4.22 -6.90
C ARG A 104 -4.31 4.14 -6.69
N ALA A 105 -3.78 4.68 -5.58
CA ALA A 105 -2.35 4.61 -5.30
C ALA A 105 -1.85 3.16 -5.15
N PRO A 106 -2.48 2.28 -4.34
CA PRO A 106 -2.17 0.85 -4.33
C PRO A 106 -2.16 0.21 -5.70
N PHE A 107 -3.15 0.50 -6.55
CA PHE A 107 -3.22 -0.02 -7.92
C PHE A 107 -1.98 0.38 -8.74
N GLN A 108 -1.61 1.67 -8.74
CA GLN A 108 -0.45 2.18 -9.46
C GLN A 108 0.88 1.60 -8.95
N ILE A 109 0.99 1.42 -7.62
CA ILE A 109 2.18 0.83 -6.99
C ILE A 109 2.29 -0.65 -7.39
N CYS A 110 1.20 -1.41 -7.36
CA CYS A 110 1.18 -2.80 -7.82
C CYS A 110 1.64 -2.91 -9.28
N GLN A 111 1.10 -2.08 -10.18
CA GLN A 111 1.55 -2.04 -11.58
C GLN A 111 3.05 -1.76 -11.73
N ALA A 112 3.64 -1.00 -10.83
CA ALA A 112 5.05 -0.63 -10.89
C ALA A 112 5.99 -1.75 -10.41
N VAL A 113 5.56 -2.59 -9.45
CA VAL A 113 6.42 -3.61 -8.83
C VAL A 113 6.23 -5.01 -9.42
N ILE A 114 5.05 -5.34 -9.93
CA ILE A 114 4.73 -6.66 -10.50
C ILE A 114 5.73 -7.10 -11.59
N PRO A 115 6.16 -6.26 -12.54
CA PRO A 115 7.09 -6.71 -13.59
C PRO A 115 8.42 -7.24 -13.05
N TYR A 116 8.92 -6.69 -11.95
CA TYR A 116 10.12 -7.25 -11.30
C TYR A 116 9.83 -8.58 -10.61
N MET A 117 8.69 -8.70 -9.90
CA MET A 117 8.27 -9.94 -9.25
C MET A 117 8.09 -11.09 -10.26
N GLU A 118 7.51 -10.79 -11.42
CA GLU A 118 7.37 -11.75 -12.53
C GLU A 118 8.74 -12.19 -13.08
N LYS A 119 9.64 -11.23 -13.29
CA LYS A 119 11.01 -11.50 -13.77
C LYS A 119 11.75 -12.47 -12.86
N ILE A 120 11.65 -12.31 -11.55
CA ILE A 120 12.32 -13.19 -10.56
C ILE A 120 11.49 -14.41 -10.18
N LYS A 121 10.27 -14.56 -10.73
CA LYS A 121 9.29 -15.61 -10.43
C LYS A 121 8.96 -15.71 -8.93
N TRP A 122 9.01 -14.59 -8.22
CA TRP A 122 8.69 -14.50 -6.80
C TRP A 122 8.27 -13.09 -6.42
N GLY A 123 7.24 -12.99 -5.58
CA GLY A 123 6.77 -11.73 -5.02
C GLY A 123 5.68 -11.94 -3.97
N ARG A 124 5.47 -10.94 -3.13
CA ARG A 124 4.38 -10.89 -2.16
C ARG A 124 3.78 -9.49 -2.13
N ILE A 125 2.47 -9.42 -2.29
CA ILE A 125 1.70 -8.18 -2.16
C ILE A 125 0.70 -8.37 -1.04
N VAL A 126 0.74 -7.47 -0.05
CA VAL A 126 -0.20 -7.43 1.07
C VAL A 126 -0.93 -6.09 1.02
N ASN A 127 -2.24 -6.13 0.92
CA ASN A 127 -3.09 -4.95 1.00
C ASN A 127 -3.74 -4.90 2.39
N ILE A 128 -3.43 -3.85 3.16
CA ILE A 128 -4.06 -3.63 4.46
C ILE A 128 -5.47 -3.08 4.23
N THR A 129 -6.44 -3.95 4.31
CA THR A 129 -7.85 -3.61 4.16
C THR A 129 -8.46 -3.14 5.49
N SER A 130 -9.65 -3.50 5.78
CA SER A 130 -10.35 -3.17 7.03
C SER A 130 -11.50 -4.14 7.23
N LEU A 131 -11.99 -4.28 8.46
CA LEU A 131 -13.31 -4.85 8.68
C LEU A 131 -14.38 -4.17 7.79
N PHE A 132 -14.23 -2.87 7.53
CA PHE A 132 -15.10 -2.10 6.62
C PHE A 132 -14.85 -2.37 5.12
N GLY A 133 -14.01 -3.34 4.77
CA GLY A 133 -13.90 -3.94 3.44
C GLY A 133 -14.77 -5.20 3.28
N ALA A 134 -15.21 -5.82 4.38
CA ALA A 134 -16.10 -6.98 4.38
C ALA A 134 -17.52 -6.64 4.86
N VAL A 135 -17.63 -5.78 5.89
CA VAL A 135 -18.90 -5.24 6.40
C VAL A 135 -18.80 -3.73 6.47
N SER A 136 -19.92 -3.03 6.38
CA SER A 136 -19.94 -1.57 6.49
C SER A 136 -20.71 -1.11 7.72
N LYS A 137 -20.61 0.19 8.00
CA LYS A 137 -21.28 0.88 9.10
C LYS A 137 -21.74 2.24 8.61
N GLU A 138 -22.75 2.81 9.26
CA GLU A 138 -23.16 4.19 9.06
C GLU A 138 -21.98 5.17 9.09
N TYR A 139 -22.06 6.22 8.33
CA TYR A 139 -21.05 7.29 8.20
C TYR A 139 -19.68 6.84 7.60
N ARG A 140 -19.61 5.65 7.01
CA ARG A 140 -18.37 5.09 6.46
C ARG A 140 -18.40 4.85 4.94
N ALA A 141 -19.39 5.39 4.23
CA ALA A 141 -19.62 5.08 2.82
C ALA A 141 -18.36 5.22 1.96
N ALA A 142 -17.69 6.37 1.99
CA ALA A 142 -16.48 6.60 1.19
C ALA A 142 -15.34 5.65 1.56
N TYR A 143 -15.08 5.47 2.86
CA TYR A 143 -14.03 4.58 3.34
C TYR A 143 -14.31 3.12 3.00
N SER A 144 -15.53 2.65 3.27
CA SER A 144 -15.93 1.27 2.93
C SER A 144 -15.83 1.03 1.44
N SER A 145 -16.33 1.94 0.60
CA SER A 145 -16.19 1.83 -0.87
C SER A 145 -14.74 1.64 -1.29
N SER A 146 -13.81 2.40 -0.70
CA SER A 146 -12.39 2.26 -1.00
C SER A 146 -11.80 0.91 -0.57
N LYS A 147 -12.22 0.38 0.57
CA LYS A 147 -11.70 -0.89 1.11
C LYS A 147 -12.32 -2.11 0.42
N PHE A 148 -13.62 -2.09 0.09
CA PHE A 148 -14.24 -3.10 -0.77
C PHE A 148 -13.59 -3.11 -2.17
N GLY A 149 -13.30 -1.91 -2.73
CA GLY A 149 -12.56 -1.81 -3.99
C GLY A 149 -11.16 -2.42 -3.90
N LEU A 150 -10.44 -2.21 -2.79
CA LEU A 150 -9.12 -2.78 -2.55
C LEU A 150 -9.18 -4.31 -2.42
N ASP A 151 -10.21 -4.86 -1.79
CA ASP A 151 -10.44 -6.31 -1.71
C ASP A 151 -10.73 -6.89 -3.10
N GLY A 152 -11.61 -6.24 -3.89
CA GLY A 152 -11.88 -6.64 -5.27
C GLY A 152 -10.64 -6.61 -6.16
N MET A 153 -9.80 -5.56 -6.03
CA MET A 153 -8.51 -5.48 -6.70
C MET A 153 -7.59 -6.65 -6.28
N THR A 154 -7.58 -6.98 -5.00
CA THR A 154 -6.75 -8.08 -4.46
C THR A 154 -7.17 -9.41 -5.07
N VAL A 155 -8.46 -9.74 -5.06
CA VAL A 155 -9.00 -10.97 -5.64
C VAL A 155 -8.72 -11.07 -7.14
N SER A 156 -8.90 -9.98 -7.88
CA SER A 156 -8.67 -9.97 -9.34
C SER A 156 -7.19 -10.11 -9.71
N SER A 157 -6.28 -9.72 -8.84
CA SER A 157 -4.83 -9.82 -9.09
C SER A 157 -4.27 -11.25 -8.95
N VAL A 158 -5.01 -12.16 -8.29
CA VAL A 158 -4.59 -13.56 -8.10
C VAL A 158 -4.52 -14.33 -9.43
N SER A 159 -5.31 -13.94 -10.44
CA SER A 159 -5.31 -14.59 -11.77
C SER A 159 -4.05 -14.34 -12.60
N TYR A 160 -3.21 -13.39 -12.22
CA TYR A 160 -2.02 -13.01 -13.01
C TYR A 160 -0.74 -13.74 -12.63
N THR A 161 -0.70 -14.43 -11.47
CA THR A 161 0.55 -15.01 -11.01
C THR A 161 0.32 -16.17 -10.07
N HIS A 162 1.29 -17.08 -10.00
CA HIS A 162 1.53 -17.95 -8.85
C HIS A 162 1.92 -17.16 -7.57
N LEU A 163 1.49 -15.90 -7.43
CA LEU A 163 1.57 -15.09 -6.22
C LEU A 163 0.45 -15.54 -5.31
N THR A 164 0.75 -16.40 -4.35
CA THR A 164 -0.19 -16.73 -3.27
C THR A 164 -0.36 -15.49 -2.40
N LEU A 165 -1.51 -14.82 -2.54
CA LEU A 165 -1.92 -13.77 -1.60
C LEU A 165 -2.53 -14.46 -0.38
N PRO A 166 -2.01 -14.24 0.83
CA PRO A 166 -2.75 -14.62 2.02
C PRO A 166 -3.94 -13.66 2.16
N THR A 167 -5.11 -14.09 1.75
CA THR A 167 -6.37 -13.46 2.16
C THR A 167 -6.65 -13.93 3.58
N SER A 168 -6.26 -13.15 4.56
CA SER A 168 -6.71 -13.40 5.93
C SER A 168 -8.13 -12.84 6.08
N TYR A 169 -9.12 -13.69 5.88
CA TYR A 169 -10.41 -13.50 6.50
C TYR A 169 -10.24 -13.94 7.97
N ALA A 170 -10.11 -12.99 8.86
CA ALA A 170 -10.25 -13.21 10.29
C ALA A 170 -11.57 -12.63 10.77
#